data_fd0fa849e778c50ca8678edf5e29c1b5
#
_entry.id   fd0fa849e778c50ca8678edf5e29c1b5
#
_cell.length_a   1.000
_cell.length_b   1.000
_cell.length_c   1.000
_cell.angle_alpha   90.00
_cell.angle_beta   90.00
_cell.angle_gamma   90.00
#
_symmetry.space_group_name_H-M   'P 1'
#
loop_
_entity.id
_entity.type
_entity.pdbx_description
1 polymer ?
#
loop_
_entity_poly.entity_id
_entity_poly.type
_entity_poly.pdbx_seq_one_letter_code
_entity_poly.pdbx_strand_id
1 'polypeptide(L)'
;MKEYIDTEYFNNFLETTFIRFPKNLIHCNNFQKIEKMILIADSGSTKTDWCLADETQTIAFKTAGINPFFQTDDEIRKILSREVLERLPVTDITEVFFYGAGCATPIQCQMISGLLRYVIGCDQVEVNSDLLGAARALCGHESGIACILGTGSNSCYYNGKNIEQHVSPLGFILGDEGSGADLGRRLVADCLKEELSQPLRDRFFARFQLSREQILQAVYKEPFPNRFLASLSPFVAENLDEPEIRLLAVNAFTSFFRRNVLHYPQGETVHMVGSVAYYYRPVLLEVARSLSLTVGKILSAPVTELVKYHLNAAN
;
A
#
# COMPACT_ATOMS: atom_id res chain seq x y z
N MET A 1 -3.55 10.91 -35.60
CA MET A 1 -3.93 12.29 -35.31
C MET A 1 -3.29 12.61 -33.96
N LYS A 2 -2.22 13.43 -33.98
CA LYS A 2 -1.52 13.88 -32.77
C LYS A 2 -2.19 15.17 -32.33
N GLU A 3 -2.90 15.17 -31.23
CA GLU A 3 -3.33 16.41 -30.60
C GLU A 3 -2.20 16.92 -29.70
N TYR A 4 -1.70 18.07 -30.08
CA TYR A 4 -0.77 18.89 -29.30
C TYR A 4 -1.54 19.50 -28.13
N ILE A 5 -1.13 19.18 -26.92
CA ILE A 5 -1.59 19.89 -25.72
C ILE A 5 -0.83 21.21 -25.67
N ASP A 6 -1.60 22.29 -25.77
CA ASP A 6 -1.11 23.67 -25.80
C ASP A 6 -0.53 24.07 -24.44
N THR A 7 0.77 24.23 -24.39
CA THR A 7 1.51 24.69 -23.21
C THR A 7 1.20 26.14 -22.79
N GLU A 8 0.62 26.94 -23.68
CA GLU A 8 0.19 28.32 -23.37
C GLU A 8 -1.04 28.37 -22.46
N TYR A 9 -1.94 27.36 -22.54
CA TYR A 9 -3.11 27.31 -21.67
C TYR A 9 -2.75 27.02 -20.21
N PHE A 10 -1.67 26.30 -19.98
CA PHE A 10 -1.19 25.95 -18.64
C PHE A 10 -0.48 27.15 -17.95
N ASN A 11 0.22 27.97 -18.70
CA ASN A 11 0.92 29.13 -18.18
C ASN A 11 0.01 30.33 -17.87
N ASN A 12 -1.07 30.51 -18.60
CA ASN A 12 -2.04 31.60 -18.36
C ASN A 12 -2.96 31.36 -17.15
N PHE A 13 -3.10 30.10 -16.70
CA PHE A 13 -3.86 29.78 -15.48
C PHE A 13 -3.11 30.09 -14.20
N LEU A 14 -1.76 30.15 -14.24
CA LEU A 14 -0.91 30.40 -13.08
C LEU A 14 -0.78 31.89 -12.70
N GLU A 15 -1.18 32.83 -13.57
CA GLU A 15 -0.98 34.27 -13.31
C GLU A 15 -2.16 34.99 -12.66
N THR A 16 -3.34 34.38 -12.52
CA THR A 16 -4.57 35.13 -12.14
C THR A 16 -5.03 35.01 -10.69
N THR A 17 -4.30 34.33 -9.79
CA THR A 17 -4.75 34.25 -8.38
C THR A 17 -3.59 34.32 -7.38
N PHE A 18 -2.82 35.42 -7.39
CA PHE A 18 -1.86 35.73 -6.32
C PHE A 18 -2.52 36.55 -5.21
N ILE A 19 -2.88 35.90 -4.08
CA ILE A 19 -3.02 36.59 -2.81
C ILE A 19 -1.68 36.47 -2.10
N ARG A 20 -0.88 37.56 -2.14
CA ARG A 20 0.36 37.71 -1.38
C ARG A 20 0.02 38.05 0.08
N PHE A 21 0.45 37.22 1.02
CA PHE A 21 0.60 37.64 2.43
C PHE A 21 1.97 38.30 2.64
N PRO A 22 2.05 39.38 3.45
CA PRO A 22 3.28 40.12 3.65
C PRO A 22 4.26 39.33 4.51
N LYS A 23 5.51 39.16 4.04
CA LYS A 23 6.64 38.69 4.84
C LYS A 23 7.08 39.83 5.76
N ASN A 24 6.75 39.76 7.03
CA ASN A 24 7.39 40.63 8.04
C ASN A 24 8.71 39.98 8.47
N LEU A 25 9.81 40.65 8.16
CA LEU A 25 11.13 40.37 8.68
C LEU A 25 11.14 40.57 10.19
N ILE A 26 11.47 39.52 10.93
CA ILE A 26 12.08 39.69 12.28
C ILE A 26 13.46 39.00 12.15
N HIS A 27 14.50 39.83 12.19
CA HIS A 27 15.88 39.39 12.37
C HIS A 27 16.03 38.93 13.82
N CYS A 28 16.09 37.61 14.03
CA CYS A 28 16.71 37.05 15.22
C CYS A 28 17.81 36.11 14.74
N ASN A 29 19.07 36.53 14.96
CA ASN A 29 20.26 35.70 14.85
C ASN A 29 20.24 34.62 15.95
N ASN A 30 19.53 33.53 15.70
CA ASN A 30 19.77 32.23 16.27
C ASN A 30 19.65 31.25 15.10
N PHE A 31 20.74 30.61 14.71
CA PHE A 31 20.71 29.42 13.90
C PHE A 31 20.00 28.32 14.70
N GLN A 32 18.69 28.38 14.81
CA GLN A 32 17.90 27.21 15.15
C GLN A 32 18.09 26.23 14.01
N LYS A 33 18.68 25.08 14.31
CA LYS A 33 18.66 23.89 13.45
C LYS A 33 17.19 23.74 13.01
N ILE A 34 16.90 24.00 11.74
CA ILE A 34 15.56 23.77 11.20
C ILE A 34 15.35 22.27 11.37
N GLU A 35 14.52 21.90 12.35
CA GLU A 35 14.19 20.50 12.58
C GLU A 35 13.50 19.99 11.32
N LYS A 36 14.09 18.96 10.72
CA LYS A 36 13.63 18.37 9.47
C LYS A 36 12.29 17.65 9.73
N MET A 37 11.19 18.32 9.38
CA MET A 37 9.86 17.74 9.48
C MET A 37 9.50 17.07 8.16
N ILE A 38 9.35 15.74 8.18
CA ILE A 38 9.01 14.95 6.98
C ILE A 38 7.56 14.45 7.07
N LEU A 39 6.88 14.46 5.92
CA LEU A 39 5.55 13.84 5.78
C LEU A 39 5.69 12.59 4.91
N ILE A 40 5.31 11.43 5.45
CA ILE A 40 5.35 10.14 4.74
C ILE A 40 3.94 9.62 4.53
N ALA A 41 3.68 9.07 3.35
CA ALA A 41 2.44 8.39 2.99
C ALA A 41 2.71 6.99 2.44
N ASP A 42 1.97 6.01 2.96
CA ASP A 42 1.80 4.68 2.37
C ASP A 42 0.36 4.54 1.89
N SER A 43 0.15 4.59 0.58
CA SER A 43 -1.17 4.68 -0.02
C SER A 43 -1.55 3.44 -0.81
N GLY A 44 -2.44 2.64 -0.23
CA GLY A 44 -3.17 1.62 -0.97
C GLY A 44 -4.42 2.18 -1.65
N SER A 45 -5.10 1.34 -2.44
CA SER A 45 -6.35 1.73 -3.11
C SER A 45 -7.50 2.01 -2.13
N THR A 46 -7.46 1.53 -0.90
CA THR A 46 -8.57 1.65 0.07
C THR A 46 -8.32 2.74 1.11
N LYS A 47 -7.09 2.85 1.59
CA LYS A 47 -6.67 3.79 2.64
C LYS A 47 -5.26 4.26 2.38
N THR A 48 -4.92 5.43 2.93
CA THR A 48 -3.56 5.95 3.04
C THR A 48 -3.21 6.09 4.51
N ASP A 49 -2.11 5.50 4.93
CA ASP A 49 -1.50 5.70 6.23
C ASP A 49 -0.47 6.84 6.11
N TRP A 50 -0.69 7.94 6.84
CA TRP A 50 0.18 9.12 6.87
C TRP A 50 0.95 9.19 8.16
N CYS A 51 2.17 9.72 8.08
CA CYS A 51 3.00 9.98 9.24
C CYS A 51 3.80 11.27 9.04
N LEU A 52 3.53 12.26 9.87
CA LEU A 52 4.35 13.45 10.02
C LEU A 52 5.34 13.19 11.14
N ALA A 53 6.64 13.35 10.88
CA ALA A 53 7.68 13.00 11.83
C ALA A 53 8.91 13.92 11.76
N ASP A 54 9.55 14.09 12.89
CA ASP A 54 10.92 14.60 13.04
C ASP A 54 11.74 13.65 13.94
N GLU A 55 12.91 14.09 14.41
CA GLU A 55 13.79 13.30 15.29
C GLU A 55 13.14 13.02 16.67
N THR A 56 12.11 13.79 17.09
CA THR A 56 11.57 13.79 18.45
C THR A 56 10.13 13.36 18.55
N GLN A 57 9.33 13.58 17.51
CA GLN A 57 7.88 13.37 17.54
C GLN A 57 7.37 12.71 16.26
N THR A 58 6.21 12.09 16.39
CA THR A 58 5.52 11.40 15.30
C THR A 58 4.02 11.58 15.43
N ILE A 59 3.37 12.05 14.38
CA ILE A 59 1.92 12.18 14.29
C ILE A 59 1.42 11.31 13.15
N ALA A 60 0.66 10.26 13.47
CA ALA A 60 0.11 9.33 12.51
C ALA A 60 -1.41 9.52 12.35
N PHE A 61 -1.89 9.46 11.11
CA PHE A 61 -3.31 9.52 10.80
C PHE A 61 -3.62 8.75 9.51
N LYS A 62 -4.92 8.55 9.23
CA LYS A 62 -5.37 7.80 8.05
C LYS A 62 -6.38 8.62 7.26
N THR A 63 -6.34 8.44 5.95
CA THR A 63 -7.31 9.02 5.00
C THR A 63 -7.85 7.96 4.04
N ALA A 64 -8.76 8.36 3.17
CA ALA A 64 -9.11 7.58 1.99
C ALA A 64 -7.87 7.28 1.15
N GLY A 65 -7.88 6.14 0.46
CA GLY A 65 -6.78 5.72 -0.42
C GLY A 65 -6.65 6.64 -1.62
N ILE A 66 -5.41 6.91 -1.99
CA ILE A 66 -5.05 7.71 -3.17
C ILE A 66 -4.42 6.76 -4.20
N ASN A 67 -5.10 6.56 -5.32
CA ASN A 67 -4.64 5.72 -6.40
C ASN A 67 -4.93 6.39 -7.75
N PRO A 68 -3.92 6.97 -8.41
CA PRO A 68 -4.07 7.72 -9.65
C PRO A 68 -4.52 6.88 -10.86
N PHE A 69 -4.56 5.57 -10.72
CA PHE A 69 -5.09 4.68 -11.75
C PHE A 69 -6.62 4.68 -11.81
N PHE A 70 -7.28 4.95 -10.68
CA PHE A 70 -8.75 4.89 -10.55
C PHE A 70 -9.42 6.21 -10.21
N GLN A 71 -8.65 7.22 -9.84
CA GLN A 71 -9.15 8.51 -9.36
C GLN A 71 -8.70 9.65 -10.25
N THR A 72 -9.56 10.64 -10.38
CA THR A 72 -9.26 11.91 -11.07
C THR A 72 -8.44 12.84 -10.15
N ASP A 73 -7.77 13.83 -10.76
CA ASP A 73 -7.03 14.88 -10.05
C ASP A 73 -7.89 15.60 -9.02
N ASP A 74 -9.16 15.90 -9.35
CA ASP A 74 -10.09 16.59 -8.46
C ASP A 74 -10.50 15.74 -7.26
N GLU A 75 -10.67 14.43 -7.42
CA GLU A 75 -10.95 13.51 -6.32
C GLU A 75 -9.77 13.41 -5.37
N ILE A 76 -8.56 13.28 -5.91
CA ILE A 76 -7.33 13.24 -5.11
C ILE A 76 -7.11 14.57 -4.41
N ARG A 77 -7.30 15.70 -5.08
CA ARG A 77 -7.20 17.04 -4.49
C ARG A 77 -8.16 17.22 -3.31
N LYS A 78 -9.40 16.73 -3.43
CA LYS A 78 -10.38 16.77 -2.34
C LYS A 78 -9.92 15.97 -1.12
N ILE A 79 -9.36 14.78 -1.32
CA ILE A 79 -8.79 13.98 -0.22
C ILE A 79 -7.64 14.75 0.44
N LEU A 80 -6.68 15.24 -0.35
CA LEU A 80 -5.53 15.98 0.19
C LEU A 80 -5.95 17.24 0.96
N SER A 81 -6.89 18.03 0.44
CA SER A 81 -7.30 19.29 1.07
C SER A 81 -8.15 19.06 2.32
N ARG A 82 -9.08 18.09 2.32
CA ARG A 82 -10.04 17.91 3.42
C ARG A 82 -9.59 16.91 4.47
N GLU A 83 -8.84 15.88 4.07
CA GLU A 83 -8.49 14.81 4.98
C GLU A 83 -7.02 14.86 5.42
N VAL A 84 -6.13 15.47 4.63
CA VAL A 84 -4.71 15.60 4.98
C VAL A 84 -4.43 16.97 5.56
N LEU A 85 -4.66 18.05 4.80
CA LEU A 85 -4.27 19.40 5.19
C LEU A 85 -4.94 19.85 6.50
N GLU A 86 -6.22 19.51 6.73
CA GLU A 86 -6.94 19.85 7.97
C GLU A 86 -6.40 19.13 9.21
N ARG A 87 -5.65 18.04 9.04
CA ARG A 87 -5.06 17.25 10.14
C ARG A 87 -3.59 17.55 10.39
N LEU A 88 -2.96 18.26 9.45
CA LEU A 88 -1.58 18.69 9.64
C LEU A 88 -1.53 19.90 10.58
N PRO A 89 -0.65 19.90 11.59
CA PRO A 89 -0.39 21.09 12.39
C PRO A 89 0.19 22.20 11.49
N VAL A 90 0.07 23.44 11.93
CA VAL A 90 0.73 24.58 11.28
C VAL A 90 2.24 24.44 11.52
N THR A 91 2.94 23.79 10.59
CA THR A 91 4.37 23.53 10.65
C THR A 91 4.97 23.55 9.26
N ASP A 92 6.24 23.87 9.17
CA ASP A 92 6.98 23.84 7.90
C ASP A 92 7.41 22.39 7.57
N ILE A 93 6.66 21.73 6.67
CA ILE A 93 7.03 20.43 6.14
C ILE A 93 8.16 20.63 5.14
N THR A 94 9.32 20.03 5.41
CA THR A 94 10.54 20.19 4.59
C THR A 94 10.58 19.20 3.43
N GLU A 95 10.05 18.00 3.61
CA GLU A 95 10.04 16.94 2.59
C GLU A 95 8.77 16.10 2.67
N VAL A 96 8.28 15.66 1.52
CA VAL A 96 7.15 14.73 1.41
C VAL A 96 7.58 13.48 0.64
N PHE A 97 7.38 12.31 1.24
CA PHE A 97 7.62 11.01 0.62
C PHE A 97 6.29 10.25 0.49
N PHE A 98 5.85 10.06 -0.75
CA PHE A 98 4.60 9.38 -1.04
C PHE A 98 4.88 8.05 -1.75
N TYR A 99 4.39 6.96 -1.19
CA TYR A 99 4.44 5.62 -1.74
C TYR A 99 3.03 5.15 -2.05
N GLY A 100 2.70 4.99 -3.34
CA GLY A 100 1.31 4.74 -3.72
C GLY A 100 1.11 3.57 -4.66
N ALA A 101 0.08 2.78 -4.39
CA ALA A 101 -0.49 1.89 -5.37
C ALA A 101 -0.94 2.71 -6.59
N GLY A 102 -0.61 2.24 -7.80
CA GLY A 102 -0.89 2.98 -9.03
C GLY A 102 0.16 4.03 -9.41
N CYS A 103 1.17 4.32 -8.57
CA CYS A 103 2.33 5.16 -8.91
C CYS A 103 3.42 4.32 -9.60
N ALA A 104 3.05 3.58 -10.64
CA ALA A 104 3.95 2.67 -11.35
C ALA A 104 4.65 3.32 -12.56
N THR A 105 4.15 4.46 -13.04
CA THR A 105 4.71 5.18 -14.19
C THR A 105 5.13 6.59 -13.82
N PRO A 106 6.11 7.18 -14.56
CA PRO A 106 6.52 8.57 -14.34
C PRO A 106 5.37 9.57 -14.42
N ILE A 107 4.39 9.35 -15.30
CA ILE A 107 3.24 10.24 -15.47
C ILE A 107 2.40 10.28 -14.18
N GLN A 108 2.07 9.12 -13.61
CA GLN A 108 1.31 9.03 -12.37
C GLN A 108 2.07 9.63 -11.19
N CYS A 109 3.39 9.38 -11.11
CA CYS A 109 4.23 9.98 -10.08
C CYS A 109 4.28 11.51 -10.20
N GLN A 110 4.40 12.05 -11.41
CA GLN A 110 4.41 13.50 -11.65
C GLN A 110 3.07 14.15 -11.27
N MET A 111 1.94 13.53 -11.64
CA MET A 111 0.61 13.98 -11.27
C MET A 111 0.45 14.09 -9.73
N ILE A 112 0.74 13.02 -9.01
CA ILE A 112 0.66 13.00 -7.53
C ILE A 112 1.63 14.02 -6.92
N SER A 113 2.87 14.10 -7.42
CA SER A 113 3.87 15.07 -6.96
C SER A 113 3.39 16.52 -7.14
N GLY A 114 2.77 16.84 -8.29
CA GLY A 114 2.20 18.16 -8.54
C GLY A 114 1.05 18.50 -7.57
N LEU A 115 0.14 17.57 -7.33
CA LEU A 115 -0.97 17.76 -6.38
C LEU A 115 -0.48 17.94 -4.95
N LEU A 116 0.51 17.13 -4.50
CA LEU A 116 1.10 17.26 -3.18
C LEU A 116 1.81 18.61 -2.99
N ARG A 117 2.64 19.03 -3.96
CA ARG A 117 3.29 20.35 -3.92
C ARG A 117 2.26 21.47 -3.81
N TYR A 118 1.21 21.40 -4.60
CA TYR A 118 0.17 22.43 -4.62
C TYR A 118 -0.61 22.50 -3.30
N VAL A 119 -1.02 21.36 -2.74
CA VAL A 119 -1.88 21.32 -1.54
C VAL A 119 -1.07 21.48 -0.26
N ILE A 120 0.08 20.78 -0.13
CA ILE A 120 0.90 20.81 1.10
C ILE A 120 1.78 22.06 1.15
N GLY A 121 2.15 22.62 0.00
CA GLY A 121 3.05 23.78 -0.06
C GLY A 121 4.53 23.43 0.14
N CYS A 122 4.91 22.17 -0.12
CA CYS A 122 6.28 21.69 0.00
C CYS A 122 6.87 21.42 -1.39
N ASP A 123 8.05 21.98 -1.68
CA ASP A 123 8.71 21.80 -2.98
C ASP A 123 9.44 20.44 -3.10
N GLN A 124 9.90 19.90 -1.98
CA GLN A 124 10.63 18.64 -1.93
C GLN A 124 9.65 17.47 -1.79
N VAL A 125 9.18 16.96 -2.93
CA VAL A 125 8.22 15.86 -2.99
C VAL A 125 8.79 14.71 -3.82
N GLU A 126 8.96 13.55 -3.20
CA GLU A 126 9.30 12.28 -3.84
C GLU A 126 8.09 11.36 -3.87
N VAL A 127 7.73 10.86 -5.06
CA VAL A 127 6.63 9.92 -5.26
C VAL A 127 7.14 8.64 -5.90
N ASN A 128 6.83 7.51 -5.29
CA ASN A 128 7.24 6.18 -5.76
C ASN A 128 6.07 5.18 -5.65
N SER A 129 6.30 3.97 -6.19
CA SER A 129 5.37 2.87 -6.02
C SER A 129 5.33 2.39 -4.56
N ASP A 130 4.18 1.85 -4.16
CA ASP A 130 3.99 1.14 -2.89
C ASP A 130 5.01 0.00 -2.70
N LEU A 131 5.36 -0.69 -3.78
CA LEU A 131 6.35 -1.77 -3.77
C LEU A 131 7.75 -1.28 -3.38
N LEU A 132 8.19 -0.11 -3.88
CA LEU A 132 9.47 0.47 -3.45
C LEU A 132 9.40 0.93 -1.99
N GLY A 133 8.26 1.47 -1.56
CA GLY A 133 8.02 1.79 -0.15
C GLY A 133 8.12 0.57 0.75
N ALA A 134 7.48 -0.53 0.36
CA ALA A 134 7.58 -1.80 1.08
C ALA A 134 9.02 -2.32 1.14
N ALA A 135 9.77 -2.26 0.04
CA ALA A 135 11.17 -2.70 -0.02
C ALA A 135 12.06 -1.86 0.93
N ARG A 136 11.96 -0.54 0.89
CA ARG A 136 12.69 0.38 1.79
C ARG A 136 12.36 0.14 3.27
N ALA A 137 11.08 -0.06 3.59
CA ALA A 137 10.64 -0.34 4.96
C ALA A 137 11.15 -1.69 5.49
N LEU A 138 11.12 -2.70 4.66
CA LEU A 138 11.45 -4.08 5.02
C LEU A 138 12.95 -4.33 5.06
N CYS A 139 13.65 -3.92 4.00
CA CYS A 139 15.07 -4.22 3.79
C CYS A 139 16.00 -3.08 4.22
N GLY A 140 15.50 -1.84 4.32
CA GLY A 140 16.37 -0.68 4.59
C GLY A 140 17.33 -0.44 3.42
N HIS A 141 18.63 -0.54 3.67
CA HIS A 141 19.69 -0.40 2.69
C HIS A 141 20.36 -1.75 2.33
N GLU A 142 19.82 -2.86 2.79
CA GLU A 142 20.30 -4.20 2.48
C GLU A 142 19.50 -4.84 1.35
N SER A 143 20.08 -5.86 0.70
CA SER A 143 19.35 -6.66 -0.29
C SER A 143 18.32 -7.57 0.39
N GLY A 144 17.28 -7.93 -0.36
CA GLY A 144 16.26 -8.86 0.11
C GLY A 144 15.07 -8.94 -0.81
N ILE A 145 14.21 -9.90 -0.55
CA ILE A 145 12.93 -10.06 -1.23
C ILE A 145 11.85 -9.37 -0.40
N ALA A 146 11.23 -8.34 -0.95
CA ALA A 146 10.14 -7.61 -0.31
C ALA A 146 8.79 -8.02 -0.91
N CYS A 147 7.84 -8.39 -0.04
CA CYS A 147 6.51 -8.84 -0.42
C CYS A 147 5.43 -7.99 0.26
N ILE A 148 4.42 -7.60 -0.52
CA ILE A 148 3.17 -7.01 -0.02
C ILE A 148 2.10 -8.10 -0.04
N LEU A 149 1.42 -8.32 1.08
CA LEU A 149 0.26 -9.20 1.20
C LEU A 149 -0.87 -8.45 1.91
N GLY A 150 -1.77 -7.89 1.13
CA GLY A 150 -2.92 -7.09 1.53
C GLY A 150 -4.19 -7.48 0.79
N THR A 151 -4.95 -6.50 0.28
CA THR A 151 -6.09 -6.74 -0.63
C THR A 151 -5.65 -7.49 -1.88
N GLY A 152 -4.56 -7.05 -2.53
CA GLY A 152 -3.80 -7.77 -3.54
C GLY A 152 -2.48 -8.28 -2.98
N SER A 153 -1.61 -8.84 -3.83
CA SER A 153 -0.25 -9.20 -3.49
C SER A 153 0.76 -8.67 -4.51
N ASN A 154 1.97 -8.41 -4.06
CA ASN A 154 3.07 -7.97 -4.92
C ASN A 154 4.41 -8.40 -4.31
N SER A 155 5.47 -8.46 -5.11
CA SER A 155 6.79 -8.80 -4.60
C SER A 155 7.89 -8.28 -5.52
N CYS A 156 9.11 -8.10 -4.98
CA CYS A 156 10.29 -7.76 -5.76
C CYS A 156 11.56 -8.28 -5.08
N TYR A 157 12.62 -8.39 -5.86
CA TYR A 157 13.98 -8.41 -5.37
C TYR A 157 14.53 -6.98 -5.34
N TYR A 158 14.98 -6.57 -4.17
CA TYR A 158 15.53 -5.26 -3.89
C TYR A 158 17.02 -5.38 -3.56
N ASN A 159 17.88 -4.58 -4.19
CA ASN A 159 19.33 -4.67 -4.04
C ASN A 159 19.92 -3.72 -2.98
N GLY A 160 19.08 -3.20 -2.09
CA GLY A 160 19.45 -2.19 -1.08
C GLY A 160 19.24 -0.75 -1.53
N LYS A 161 18.96 -0.51 -2.82
CA LYS A 161 18.72 0.83 -3.38
C LYS A 161 17.54 0.89 -4.33
N ASN A 162 17.43 -0.08 -5.25
CA ASN A 162 16.44 -0.13 -6.29
C ASN A 162 15.78 -1.51 -6.37
N ILE A 163 14.59 -1.57 -6.93
CA ILE A 163 13.97 -2.82 -7.37
C ILE A 163 14.73 -3.31 -8.61
N GLU A 164 15.32 -4.48 -8.51
CA GLU A 164 16.14 -5.08 -9.58
C GLU A 164 15.35 -6.12 -10.38
N GLN A 165 14.48 -6.89 -9.69
CA GLN A 165 13.59 -7.83 -10.31
C GLN A 165 12.18 -7.71 -9.76
N HIS A 166 11.19 -7.86 -10.63
CA HIS A 166 9.78 -7.74 -10.28
C HIS A 166 8.97 -8.76 -11.07
N VAL A 167 8.33 -9.70 -10.37
CA VAL A 167 7.32 -10.59 -10.96
C VAL A 167 5.98 -9.84 -10.92
N SER A 168 5.37 -9.65 -12.10
CA SER A 168 4.10 -8.91 -12.19
C SER A 168 2.99 -9.61 -11.41
N PRO A 169 2.24 -8.89 -10.55
CA PRO A 169 1.17 -9.47 -9.74
C PRO A 169 -0.08 -9.86 -10.56
N LEU A 170 -0.25 -9.32 -11.76
CA LEU A 170 -1.32 -9.57 -12.73
C LEU A 170 -2.75 -9.29 -12.24
N GLY A 171 -2.94 -8.81 -11.00
CA GLY A 171 -4.23 -8.52 -10.39
C GLY A 171 -5.05 -9.76 -9.99
N PHE A 172 -6.18 -9.54 -9.34
CA PHE A 172 -6.93 -10.59 -8.61
C PHE A 172 -7.56 -11.69 -9.48
N ILE A 173 -7.67 -11.50 -10.80
CA ILE A 173 -8.21 -12.51 -11.72
C ILE A 173 -7.10 -13.48 -12.17
N LEU A 174 -5.94 -12.95 -12.58
CA LEU A 174 -4.85 -13.73 -13.19
C LEU A 174 -3.70 -14.03 -12.23
N GLY A 175 -3.66 -13.37 -11.09
CA GLY A 175 -2.58 -13.42 -10.10
C GLY A 175 -3.06 -13.07 -8.71
N ASP A 176 -2.34 -12.17 -8.02
CA ASP A 176 -2.55 -11.76 -6.62
C ASP A 176 -2.61 -12.97 -5.66
N GLU A 177 -1.86 -14.04 -5.95
CA GLU A 177 -1.85 -15.25 -5.13
C GLU A 177 -1.54 -14.91 -3.67
N GLY A 178 -2.20 -15.59 -2.75
CA GLY A 178 -2.01 -15.39 -1.30
C GLY A 178 -2.51 -14.07 -0.75
N SER A 179 -3.11 -13.21 -1.58
CA SER A 179 -3.76 -11.97 -1.13
C SER A 179 -5.08 -12.22 -0.42
N GLY A 180 -5.63 -11.17 0.22
CA GLY A 180 -6.97 -11.22 0.78
C GLY A 180 -8.03 -11.54 -0.28
N ALA A 181 -7.88 -11.01 -1.49
CA ALA A 181 -8.79 -11.31 -2.60
C ALA A 181 -8.70 -12.79 -3.05
N ASP A 182 -7.51 -13.37 -3.12
CA ASP A 182 -7.34 -14.80 -3.45
C ASP A 182 -7.89 -15.70 -2.34
N LEU A 183 -7.61 -15.39 -1.07
CA LEU A 183 -8.16 -16.11 0.08
C LEU A 183 -9.69 -16.05 0.11
N GLY A 184 -10.27 -14.86 -0.07
CA GLY A 184 -11.73 -14.70 -0.12
C GLY A 184 -12.39 -15.38 -1.32
N ARG A 185 -11.75 -15.34 -2.48
CA ARG A 185 -12.21 -16.03 -3.69
C ARG A 185 -12.27 -17.55 -3.49
N ARG A 186 -11.21 -18.13 -2.92
CA ARG A 186 -11.14 -19.57 -2.58
C ARG A 186 -12.21 -19.91 -1.56
N LEU A 187 -12.31 -19.16 -0.46
CA LEU A 187 -13.32 -19.34 0.58
C LEU A 187 -14.74 -19.34 0.00
N VAL A 188 -15.08 -18.35 -0.81
CA VAL A 188 -16.40 -18.25 -1.44
C VAL A 188 -16.67 -19.43 -2.38
N ALA A 189 -15.68 -19.80 -3.20
CA ALA A 189 -15.82 -20.92 -4.12
C ALA A 189 -16.10 -22.24 -3.36
N ASP A 190 -15.31 -22.54 -2.33
CA ASP A 190 -15.44 -23.76 -1.53
C ASP A 190 -16.75 -23.75 -0.72
N CYS A 191 -17.15 -22.58 -0.19
CA CYS A 191 -18.41 -22.42 0.51
C CYS A 191 -19.63 -22.66 -0.40
N LEU A 192 -19.67 -22.04 -1.59
CA LEU A 192 -20.81 -22.14 -2.51
C LEU A 192 -20.88 -23.46 -3.28
N LYS A 193 -19.76 -24.20 -3.35
CA LYS A 193 -19.70 -25.57 -3.95
C LYS A 193 -19.86 -26.67 -2.91
N GLU A 194 -20.08 -26.30 -1.65
CA GLU A 194 -20.27 -27.25 -0.53
C GLU A 194 -19.03 -28.14 -0.25
N GLU A 195 -17.84 -27.63 -0.58
CA GLU A 195 -16.57 -28.29 -0.28
C GLU A 195 -16.18 -28.12 1.20
N LEU A 196 -16.69 -27.05 1.86
CA LEU A 196 -16.55 -26.86 3.31
C LEU A 196 -17.65 -27.63 4.07
N SER A 197 -17.32 -28.09 5.25
CA SER A 197 -18.29 -28.73 6.16
C SER A 197 -19.49 -27.83 6.47
N GLN A 198 -20.65 -28.44 6.71
CA GLN A 198 -21.89 -27.70 6.99
C GLN A 198 -21.73 -26.68 8.14
N PRO A 199 -21.09 -27.03 9.29
CA PRO A 199 -20.89 -26.06 10.37
C PRO A 199 -20.06 -24.83 9.97
N LEU A 200 -19.06 -25.00 9.09
CA LEU A 200 -18.26 -23.87 8.56
C LEU A 200 -19.07 -22.98 7.64
N ARG A 201 -19.86 -23.56 6.76
CA ARG A 201 -20.76 -22.83 5.86
C ARG A 201 -21.80 -22.03 6.65
N ASP A 202 -22.41 -22.65 7.67
CA ASP A 202 -23.39 -21.97 8.53
C ASP A 202 -22.75 -20.78 9.26
N ARG A 203 -21.54 -20.93 9.79
CA ARG A 203 -20.77 -19.82 10.41
C ARG A 203 -20.48 -18.71 9.41
N PHE A 204 -20.10 -19.06 8.18
CA PHE A 204 -19.83 -18.08 7.12
C PHE A 204 -21.07 -17.26 6.79
N PHE A 205 -22.19 -17.90 6.50
CA PHE A 205 -23.44 -17.21 6.19
C PHE A 205 -24.01 -16.41 7.37
N ALA A 206 -23.90 -16.93 8.59
CA ALA A 206 -24.31 -16.21 9.80
C ALA A 206 -23.47 -14.94 10.03
N ARG A 207 -22.17 -15.00 9.76
CA ARG A 207 -21.26 -13.85 9.94
C ARG A 207 -21.52 -12.74 8.94
N PHE A 208 -21.61 -13.07 7.66
CA PHE A 208 -21.69 -12.07 6.59
C PHE A 208 -23.11 -11.70 6.21
N GLN A 209 -24.10 -12.51 6.58
CA GLN A 209 -25.54 -12.34 6.27
C GLN A 209 -25.78 -12.09 4.76
N LEU A 210 -25.01 -12.77 3.92
CA LEU A 210 -25.06 -12.66 2.46
C LEU A 210 -25.72 -13.91 1.87
N SER A 211 -26.63 -13.72 0.92
CA SER A 211 -27.11 -14.83 0.10
C SER A 211 -26.12 -15.17 -1.01
N ARG A 212 -26.27 -16.34 -1.61
CA ARG A 212 -25.52 -16.76 -2.80
C ARG A 212 -25.61 -15.72 -3.92
N GLU A 213 -26.82 -15.21 -4.17
CA GLU A 213 -27.13 -14.24 -5.23
C GLU A 213 -26.39 -12.91 -4.96
N GLN A 214 -26.41 -12.45 -3.71
CA GLN A 214 -25.70 -11.22 -3.30
C GLN A 214 -24.18 -11.34 -3.46
N ILE A 215 -23.62 -12.51 -3.12
CA ILE A 215 -22.19 -12.78 -3.34
C ILE A 215 -21.86 -12.74 -4.84
N LEU A 216 -22.64 -13.43 -5.67
CA LEU A 216 -22.43 -13.44 -7.12
C LEU A 216 -22.59 -12.03 -7.73
N GLN A 217 -23.58 -11.25 -7.25
CA GLN A 217 -23.74 -9.87 -7.66
C GLN A 217 -22.50 -9.03 -7.30
N ALA A 218 -22.03 -9.11 -6.05
CA ALA A 218 -20.86 -8.36 -5.59
C ALA A 218 -19.58 -8.71 -6.38
N VAL A 219 -19.43 -9.98 -6.78
CA VAL A 219 -18.25 -10.43 -7.53
C VAL A 219 -18.31 -10.06 -9.01
N TYR A 220 -19.51 -10.15 -9.65
CA TYR A 220 -19.61 -10.05 -11.12
C TYR A 220 -20.26 -8.77 -11.62
N LYS A 221 -20.92 -7.98 -10.77
CA LYS A 221 -21.71 -6.82 -11.19
C LYS A 221 -21.34 -5.52 -10.48
N GLU A 222 -20.84 -5.60 -9.25
CA GLU A 222 -20.49 -4.43 -8.46
C GLU A 222 -19.06 -3.96 -8.73
N PRO A 223 -18.73 -2.67 -8.48
CA PRO A 223 -17.35 -2.17 -8.58
C PRO A 223 -16.46 -2.77 -7.49
N PHE A 224 -15.17 -2.89 -7.78
CA PHE A 224 -14.13 -3.34 -6.85
C PHE A 224 -14.36 -4.73 -6.23
N PRO A 225 -14.65 -5.77 -7.01
CA PRO A 225 -14.87 -7.13 -6.52
C PRO A 225 -13.70 -7.69 -5.73
N ASN A 226 -12.46 -7.27 -6.02
CA ASN A 226 -11.28 -7.63 -5.25
C ASN A 226 -11.35 -7.15 -3.78
N ARG A 227 -11.88 -5.94 -3.54
CA ARG A 227 -12.07 -5.43 -2.17
C ARG A 227 -13.16 -6.23 -1.44
N PHE A 228 -14.25 -6.54 -2.12
CA PHE A 228 -15.30 -7.39 -1.57
C PHE A 228 -14.75 -8.76 -1.17
N LEU A 229 -14.04 -9.45 -2.07
CA LEU A 229 -13.42 -10.74 -1.78
C LEU A 229 -12.44 -10.64 -0.62
N ALA A 230 -11.56 -9.64 -0.61
CA ALA A 230 -10.59 -9.44 0.45
C ALA A 230 -11.26 -9.18 1.82
N SER A 231 -12.45 -8.54 1.85
CA SER A 231 -13.19 -8.31 3.09
C SER A 231 -13.69 -9.60 3.76
N LEU A 232 -13.73 -10.70 3.03
CA LEU A 232 -14.12 -12.02 3.54
C LEU A 232 -12.93 -12.79 4.12
N SER A 233 -11.69 -12.40 3.80
CA SER A 233 -10.48 -13.11 4.26
C SER A 233 -10.32 -13.17 5.79
N PRO A 234 -10.80 -12.22 6.62
CA PRO A 234 -10.74 -12.36 8.07
C PRO A 234 -11.39 -13.63 8.62
N PHE A 235 -12.43 -14.14 7.94
CA PHE A 235 -13.06 -15.41 8.30
C PHE A 235 -12.06 -16.59 8.21
N VAL A 236 -11.21 -16.59 7.19
CA VAL A 236 -10.16 -17.60 7.05
C VAL A 236 -9.16 -17.49 8.22
N ALA A 237 -8.71 -16.28 8.57
CA ALA A 237 -7.77 -16.08 9.68
C ALA A 237 -8.32 -16.54 11.04
N GLU A 238 -9.61 -16.29 11.27
CA GLU A 238 -10.29 -16.64 12.54
C GLU A 238 -10.63 -18.13 12.68
N ASN A 239 -10.60 -18.88 11.59
CA ASN A 239 -10.92 -20.30 11.55
C ASN A 239 -9.72 -21.19 11.12
N LEU A 240 -8.48 -20.73 11.29
CA LEU A 240 -7.27 -21.49 10.92
C LEU A 240 -7.09 -22.81 11.69
N ASP A 241 -7.80 -23.01 12.79
CA ASP A 241 -7.81 -24.29 13.53
C ASP A 241 -8.63 -25.37 12.80
N GLU A 242 -9.49 -24.98 11.87
CA GLU A 242 -10.24 -25.92 11.04
C GLU A 242 -9.38 -26.45 9.90
N PRO A 243 -9.21 -27.77 9.73
CA PRO A 243 -8.30 -28.34 8.75
C PRO A 243 -8.57 -27.89 7.30
N GLU A 244 -9.85 -27.76 6.93
CA GLU A 244 -10.27 -27.33 5.59
C GLU A 244 -9.83 -25.88 5.31
N ILE A 245 -10.02 -24.98 6.27
CA ILE A 245 -9.63 -23.57 6.17
C ILE A 245 -8.11 -23.42 6.20
N ARG A 246 -7.43 -24.20 7.04
CA ARG A 246 -5.96 -24.22 7.08
C ARG A 246 -5.39 -24.66 5.73
N LEU A 247 -5.94 -25.71 5.13
CA LEU A 247 -5.51 -26.21 3.82
C LEU A 247 -5.69 -25.14 2.72
N LEU A 248 -6.83 -24.44 2.75
CA LEU A 248 -7.07 -23.31 1.84
C LEU A 248 -5.97 -22.25 1.95
N ALA A 249 -5.64 -21.83 3.17
CA ALA A 249 -4.60 -20.82 3.41
C ALA A 249 -3.19 -21.32 3.00
N VAL A 250 -2.84 -22.55 3.36
CA VAL A 250 -1.56 -23.18 2.96
C VAL A 250 -1.43 -23.23 1.42
N ASN A 251 -2.48 -23.60 0.72
CA ASN A 251 -2.49 -23.67 -0.74
C ASN A 251 -2.35 -22.27 -1.39
N ALA A 252 -3.01 -21.27 -0.82
CA ALA A 252 -2.92 -19.88 -1.30
C ALA A 252 -1.49 -19.33 -1.15
N PHE A 253 -0.87 -19.49 0.03
CA PHE A 253 0.49 -19.02 0.26
C PHE A 253 1.55 -19.85 -0.46
N THR A 254 1.35 -21.15 -0.60
CA THR A 254 2.22 -22.00 -1.44
C THR A 254 2.20 -21.51 -2.90
N SER A 255 1.03 -21.15 -3.43
CA SER A 255 0.91 -20.57 -4.76
C SER A 255 1.66 -19.24 -4.86
N PHE A 256 1.53 -18.35 -3.86
CA PHE A 256 2.25 -17.09 -3.81
C PHE A 256 3.78 -17.28 -3.86
N PHE A 257 4.33 -18.08 -2.95
CA PHE A 257 5.77 -18.32 -2.92
C PHE A 257 6.28 -18.94 -4.21
N ARG A 258 5.59 -19.95 -4.74
CA ARG A 258 6.03 -20.65 -5.97
C ARG A 258 5.96 -19.79 -7.21
N ARG A 259 4.93 -18.98 -7.36
CA ARG A 259 4.70 -18.20 -8.58
C ARG A 259 5.38 -16.84 -8.58
N ASN A 260 5.79 -16.35 -7.41
CA ASN A 260 6.42 -15.04 -7.25
C ASN A 260 7.82 -15.18 -6.63
N VAL A 261 7.92 -15.58 -5.36
CA VAL A 261 9.16 -15.50 -4.56
C VAL A 261 10.26 -16.41 -5.08
N LEU A 262 9.95 -17.64 -5.52
CA LEU A 262 10.96 -18.59 -6.02
C LEU A 262 11.57 -18.20 -7.37
N HIS A 263 11.11 -17.13 -8.00
CA HIS A 263 11.71 -16.58 -9.21
C HIS A 263 12.85 -15.60 -8.95
N TYR A 264 13.02 -15.16 -7.69
CA TYR A 264 14.10 -14.26 -7.28
C TYR A 264 15.37 -15.01 -6.89
N PRO A 265 16.53 -14.31 -6.67
CA PRO A 265 17.78 -14.96 -6.29
C PRO A 265 17.64 -15.83 -5.06
N GLN A 266 18.21 -17.02 -5.10
CA GLN A 266 18.18 -17.96 -3.99
C GLN A 266 19.09 -17.50 -2.84
N GLY A 267 18.68 -17.79 -1.62
CA GLY A 267 19.43 -17.43 -0.41
C GLY A 267 19.10 -16.04 0.15
N GLU A 268 18.37 -15.23 -0.59
CA GLU A 268 17.89 -13.93 -0.11
C GLU A 268 16.83 -14.08 0.99
N THR A 269 16.85 -13.15 1.95
CA THR A 269 15.85 -13.12 3.01
C THR A 269 14.53 -12.57 2.49
N VAL A 270 13.43 -13.27 2.77
CA VAL A 270 12.08 -12.88 2.39
C VAL A 270 11.45 -12.06 3.50
N HIS A 271 11.07 -10.84 3.21
CA HIS A 271 10.38 -9.94 4.12
C HIS A 271 8.96 -9.68 3.61
N MET A 272 8.00 -9.47 4.51
CA MET A 272 6.60 -9.32 4.15
C MET A 272 5.95 -8.15 4.89
N VAL A 273 5.02 -7.44 4.24
CA VAL A 273 4.23 -6.37 4.83
C VAL A 273 2.78 -6.45 4.37
N GLY A 274 1.87 -6.01 5.22
CA GLY A 274 0.44 -5.92 4.96
C GLY A 274 -0.38 -6.71 5.97
N SER A 275 -1.70 -6.48 5.95
CA SER A 275 -2.61 -7.10 6.91
C SER A 275 -2.62 -8.63 6.80
N VAL A 276 -2.63 -9.16 5.57
CA VAL A 276 -2.58 -10.61 5.35
C VAL A 276 -1.25 -11.17 5.83
N ALA A 277 -0.13 -10.53 5.51
CA ALA A 277 1.18 -10.96 6.01
C ALA A 277 1.19 -11.07 7.54
N TYR A 278 0.61 -10.08 8.22
CA TYR A 278 0.63 -9.99 9.67
C TYR A 278 -0.29 -11.03 10.33
N TYR A 279 -1.55 -11.12 9.91
CA TYR A 279 -2.52 -12.02 10.55
C TYR A 279 -2.31 -13.50 10.23
N TYR A 280 -1.72 -13.81 9.05
CA TYR A 280 -1.42 -15.18 8.64
C TYR A 280 0.04 -15.60 8.87
N ARG A 281 0.78 -14.82 9.65
CA ARG A 281 2.20 -15.08 9.96
C ARG A 281 2.52 -16.54 10.28
N PRO A 282 1.77 -17.26 11.14
CA PRO A 282 2.08 -18.66 11.46
C PRO A 282 2.07 -19.57 10.21
N VAL A 283 1.07 -19.43 9.35
CA VAL A 283 0.92 -20.22 8.13
C VAL A 283 1.98 -19.84 7.08
N LEU A 284 2.26 -18.55 6.93
CA LEU A 284 3.31 -18.07 6.03
C LEU A 284 4.69 -18.61 6.43
N LEU A 285 5.03 -18.63 7.73
CA LEU A 285 6.28 -19.19 8.22
C LEU A 285 6.38 -20.71 8.02
N GLU A 286 5.28 -21.43 8.18
CA GLU A 286 5.20 -22.87 7.92
C GLU A 286 5.45 -23.17 6.44
N VAL A 287 4.75 -22.49 5.54
CA VAL A 287 4.90 -22.66 4.08
C VAL A 287 6.31 -22.27 3.63
N ALA A 288 6.82 -21.12 4.06
CA ALA A 288 8.17 -20.67 3.74
C ALA A 288 9.22 -21.70 4.16
N ARG A 289 9.11 -22.25 5.38
CA ARG A 289 10.00 -23.31 5.87
C ARG A 289 9.92 -24.56 5.00
N SER A 290 8.74 -24.99 4.57
CA SER A 290 8.56 -26.14 3.68
C SER A 290 9.22 -25.97 2.32
N LEU A 291 9.43 -24.71 1.90
CA LEU A 291 10.10 -24.32 0.64
C LEU A 291 11.58 -23.92 0.87
N SER A 292 12.13 -24.14 2.06
CA SER A 292 13.51 -23.79 2.44
C SER A 292 13.82 -22.29 2.29
N LEU A 293 12.83 -21.42 2.49
CA LEU A 293 12.98 -19.97 2.45
C LEU A 293 13.28 -19.41 3.84
N THR A 294 14.22 -18.47 3.92
CA THR A 294 14.52 -17.70 5.13
C THR A 294 13.58 -16.49 5.19
N VAL A 295 12.83 -16.37 6.29
CA VAL A 295 11.92 -15.24 6.51
C VAL A 295 12.50 -14.29 7.55
N GLY A 296 12.53 -13.00 7.19
CA GLY A 296 12.95 -11.91 8.06
C GLY A 296 11.78 -11.17 8.72
N LYS A 297 11.65 -9.87 8.42
CA LYS A 297 10.60 -9.02 9.00
C LYS A 297 9.21 -9.38 8.43
N ILE A 298 8.21 -9.36 9.30
CA ILE A 298 6.79 -9.38 8.91
C ILE A 298 6.11 -8.21 9.63
N LEU A 299 5.62 -7.23 8.86
CA LEU A 299 5.05 -5.98 9.36
C LEU A 299 3.57 -5.87 8.96
N SER A 300 2.77 -5.21 9.79
CA SER A 300 1.36 -4.90 9.46
C SER A 300 1.21 -3.73 8.49
N ALA A 301 2.14 -2.77 8.54
CA ALA A 301 2.19 -1.58 7.69
C ALA A 301 3.63 -1.06 7.58
N PRO A 302 4.03 -0.41 6.48
CA PRO A 302 5.41 0.01 6.26
C PRO A 302 5.73 1.38 6.86
N VAL A 303 4.75 2.23 7.17
CA VAL A 303 4.93 3.67 7.43
C VAL A 303 5.93 3.97 8.54
N THR A 304 5.93 3.21 9.65
CA THR A 304 6.86 3.41 10.78
C THR A 304 8.31 3.13 10.39
N GLU A 305 8.55 2.09 9.61
CA GLU A 305 9.90 1.77 9.14
C GLU A 305 10.35 2.73 8.03
N LEU A 306 9.43 3.27 7.22
CA LEU A 306 9.73 4.33 6.26
C LEU A 306 10.18 5.62 6.95
N VAL A 307 9.57 5.98 8.09
CA VAL A 307 10.04 7.11 8.92
C VAL A 307 11.50 6.91 9.32
N LYS A 308 11.83 5.73 9.85
CA LYS A 308 13.22 5.40 10.22
C LYS A 308 14.17 5.43 9.01
N TYR A 309 13.73 4.91 7.87
CA TYR A 309 14.51 4.92 6.64
C TYR A 309 14.90 6.34 6.21
N HIS A 310 13.94 7.28 6.23
CA HIS A 310 14.17 8.64 5.76
C HIS A 310 14.84 9.56 6.80
N LEU A 311 14.61 9.36 8.09
CA LEU A 311 15.30 10.13 9.13
C LEU A 311 16.75 9.67 9.31
N ASN A 312 17.02 8.35 9.22
CA ASN A 312 18.37 7.82 9.37
C ASN A 312 19.25 8.00 8.12
N ALA A 313 18.65 8.20 6.93
CA ALA A 313 19.40 8.49 5.70
C ALA A 313 20.02 9.90 5.69
N ALA A 314 19.70 10.74 6.68
CA ALA A 314 20.21 12.11 6.81
C ALA A 314 21.47 12.21 7.69
N ASN A 315 21.92 11.10 8.27
CA ASN A 315 23.17 10.96 9.02
C ASN A 315 24.21 10.16 8.20
#